data_d5ab2c78aa4f3e9797c541ad6cf9fd6d
#
_entry.id   d5ab2c78aa4f3e9797c541ad6cf9fd6d
#
_cell.length_a   1.000
_cell.length_b   1.000
_cell.length_c   1.000
_cell.angle_alpha   90.00
_cell.angle_beta   90.00
_cell.angle_gamma   90.00
#
_symmetry.space_group_name_H-M   'P 1'
#
loop_
_entity.id
_entity.type
_entity.pdbx_description
1 polymer ?
#
loop_
_entity_poly.entity_id
_entity_poly.type
_entity_poly.pdbx_seq_one_letter_code
_entity_poly.pdbx_strand_id
1 'polypeptide(L)'
;MVKTILVVDDYSDIVISVKQVLEDSTGEYRVIGADSGEKCFQLLEQSSPLPDLILLDIMMPGMSGWDVAARIKQNDRWRNVPIVFLTAKGDEMSIGIGHLASEDYIVKPFDIMKLKDSVKRILHQPSP
;
A
#
# COMPACT_ATOMS: atom_id res chain seq x y z
N MET A 1 14.83 13.37 0.55
CA MET A 1 13.39 13.71 0.55
C MET A 1 12.60 12.60 1.19
N VAL A 2 11.61 12.97 1.97
CA VAL A 2 10.74 11.99 2.64
C VAL A 2 9.77 11.39 1.61
N LYS A 3 9.69 10.08 1.57
CA LYS A 3 8.71 9.36 0.74
C LYS A 3 7.46 9.08 1.55
N THR A 4 6.30 9.30 0.97
CA THR A 4 5.02 9.11 1.65
C THR A 4 4.40 7.78 1.23
N ILE A 5 3.97 7.00 2.23
CA ILE A 5 3.36 5.69 2.04
C ILE A 5 1.95 5.74 2.60
N LEU A 6 0.97 5.42 1.78
CA LEU A 6 -0.43 5.31 2.19
C LEU A 6 -0.73 3.85 2.49
N VAL A 7 -1.17 3.58 3.73
CA VAL A 7 -1.55 2.22 4.15
C VAL A 7 -3.07 2.17 4.24
N VAL A 8 -3.69 1.28 3.49
CA VAL A 8 -5.14 1.11 3.47
C VAL A 8 -5.47 -0.25 4.08
N ASP A 9 -6.00 -0.25 5.30
CA ASP A 9 -6.32 -1.46 6.05
C ASP A 9 -7.38 -1.11 7.10
N ASP A 10 -8.41 -1.95 7.23
CA ASP A 10 -9.48 -1.71 8.19
C ASP A 10 -9.07 -2.03 9.64
N TYR A 11 -7.94 -2.67 9.85
CA TYR A 11 -7.38 -2.90 11.19
C TYR A 11 -6.37 -1.80 11.51
N SER A 12 -6.72 -0.95 12.47
CA SER A 12 -5.84 0.15 12.87
C SER A 12 -4.47 -0.34 13.37
N ASP A 13 -4.42 -1.53 13.97
CA ASP A 13 -3.17 -2.12 14.45
C ASP A 13 -2.16 -2.34 13.33
N ILE A 14 -2.62 -2.69 12.14
CA ILE A 14 -1.76 -2.86 10.97
C ILE A 14 -1.14 -1.52 10.58
N VAL A 15 -1.95 -0.47 10.52
CA VAL A 15 -1.46 0.87 10.20
C VAL A 15 -0.41 1.31 11.22
N ILE A 16 -0.70 1.10 12.50
CA ILE A 16 0.24 1.47 13.59
C ILE A 16 1.55 0.70 13.44
N SER A 17 1.47 -0.61 13.18
CA SER A 17 2.66 -1.45 13.04
C SER A 17 3.52 -1.03 11.84
N VAL A 18 2.89 -0.77 10.71
CA VAL A 18 3.60 -0.30 9.51
C VAL A 18 4.27 1.04 9.77
N LYS A 19 3.54 1.95 10.44
CA LYS A 19 4.07 3.26 10.79
C LYS A 19 5.30 3.13 11.68
N GLN A 20 5.23 2.29 12.72
CA GLN A 20 6.35 2.07 13.63
C GLN A 20 7.59 1.52 12.92
N VAL A 21 7.37 0.59 11.99
CA VAL A 21 8.46 -0.05 11.25
C VAL A 21 9.10 0.91 10.25
N LEU A 22 8.29 1.67 9.51
CA LEU A 22 8.78 2.49 8.41
C LEU A 22 9.16 3.90 8.82
N GLU A 23 8.47 4.49 9.80
CA GLU A 23 8.83 5.81 10.34
C GLU A 23 9.84 5.64 11.48
N ASP A 24 10.96 5.03 11.19
CA ASP A 24 12.01 4.82 12.15
C ASP A 24 12.90 6.07 12.27
N SER A 25 14.05 5.91 12.93
CA SER A 25 14.97 7.01 13.18
C SER A 25 15.62 7.59 11.93
N THR A 26 15.48 6.94 10.77
CA THR A 26 16.13 7.43 9.55
C THR A 26 15.39 8.62 8.94
N GLY A 27 14.09 8.76 9.21
CA GLY A 27 13.29 9.85 8.64
C GLY A 27 13.04 9.72 7.15
N GLU A 28 13.26 8.55 6.56
CA GLU A 28 13.11 8.35 5.12
C GLU A 28 11.65 8.26 4.67
N TYR A 29 10.76 7.82 5.56
CA TYR A 29 9.36 7.52 5.22
C TYR A 29 8.38 8.23 6.12
N ARG A 30 7.25 8.61 5.56
CA ARG A 30 6.08 9.11 6.27
C ARG A 30 4.91 8.22 5.92
N VAL A 31 4.18 7.73 6.94
CA VAL A 31 3.08 6.79 6.76
C VAL A 31 1.76 7.47 7.09
N ILE A 32 0.80 7.36 6.18
CA ILE A 32 -0.56 7.87 6.35
C ILE A 32 -1.50 6.67 6.24
N GLY A 33 -2.50 6.61 7.11
CA GLY A 33 -3.44 5.50 7.14
C GLY A 33 -4.81 5.85 6.60
N ALA A 34 -5.46 4.88 5.96
CA ALA A 34 -6.86 4.92 5.57
C ALA A 34 -7.51 3.61 6.00
N ASP A 35 -8.70 3.69 6.60
CA ASP A 35 -9.38 2.50 7.14
C ASP A 35 -10.36 1.87 6.16
N SER A 36 -10.48 2.42 4.96
CA SER A 36 -11.42 1.93 3.94
C SER A 36 -10.99 2.41 2.55
N GLY A 37 -11.59 1.82 1.53
CA GLY A 37 -11.38 2.27 0.15
C GLY A 37 -11.86 3.69 -0.06
N GLU A 38 -12.99 4.04 0.55
CA GLU A 38 -13.54 5.40 0.43
C GLU A 38 -12.59 6.44 1.01
N LYS A 39 -12.02 6.15 2.17
CA LYS A 39 -11.05 7.04 2.80
C LYS A 39 -9.78 7.15 1.94
N CYS A 40 -9.37 6.03 1.36
CA CYS A 40 -8.24 6.01 0.43
C CYS A 40 -8.46 6.99 -0.72
N PHE A 41 -9.63 6.95 -1.36
CA PHE A 41 -9.94 7.83 -2.47
C PHE A 41 -10.01 9.30 -2.05
N GLN A 42 -10.58 9.58 -0.87
CA GLN A 42 -10.62 10.94 -0.33
C GLN A 42 -9.20 11.49 -0.16
N LEU A 43 -8.31 10.68 0.39
CA LEU A 43 -6.92 11.09 0.60
C LEU A 43 -6.21 11.31 -0.74
N LEU A 44 -6.44 10.46 -1.72
CA LEU A 44 -5.83 10.61 -3.05
C LEU A 44 -6.33 11.87 -3.75
N GLU A 45 -7.64 12.17 -3.62
CA GLU A 45 -8.21 13.39 -4.20
C GLU A 45 -7.60 14.66 -3.61
N GLN A 46 -7.29 14.64 -2.32
CA GLN A 46 -6.78 15.79 -1.60
C GLN A 46 -5.27 15.90 -1.60
N SER A 47 -4.57 14.84 -2.03
CA SER A 47 -3.11 14.80 -1.96
C SER A 47 -2.46 15.48 -3.15
N SER A 48 -1.52 16.36 -2.86
CA SER A 48 -0.66 16.97 -3.85
C SER A 48 0.68 17.30 -3.17
N PRO A 49 1.73 16.55 -3.44
CA PRO A 49 1.81 15.43 -4.38
C PRO A 49 1.12 14.17 -3.87
N LEU A 50 0.90 13.21 -4.78
CA LEU A 50 0.35 11.90 -4.45
C LEU A 50 1.34 11.11 -3.58
N PRO A 51 0.84 10.10 -2.82
CA PRO A 51 1.76 9.21 -2.12
C PRO A 51 2.68 8.48 -3.12
N ASP A 52 3.84 8.09 -2.62
CA ASP A 52 4.84 7.39 -3.44
C ASP A 52 4.56 5.90 -3.54
N LEU A 53 3.75 5.36 -2.63
CA LEU A 53 3.42 3.93 -2.57
C LEU A 53 2.12 3.76 -1.80
N ILE A 54 1.31 2.78 -2.22
CA ILE A 54 0.11 2.37 -1.50
C ILE A 54 0.28 0.92 -1.06
N LEU A 55 0.19 0.68 0.25
CA LEU A 55 0.08 -0.65 0.83
C LEU A 55 -1.41 -0.90 1.04
N LEU A 56 -1.96 -1.93 0.43
CA LEU A 56 -3.41 -2.09 0.30
C LEU A 56 -3.84 -3.47 0.75
N ASP A 57 -4.65 -3.52 1.81
CA ASP A 57 -5.26 -4.77 2.29
C ASP A 57 -6.28 -5.27 1.27
N ILE A 58 -6.28 -6.57 1.01
CA ILE A 58 -7.20 -7.19 0.06
C ILE A 58 -8.58 -7.37 0.70
N MET A 59 -8.61 -7.89 1.92
CA MET A 59 -9.86 -8.28 2.57
C MET A 59 -10.38 -7.18 3.50
N MET A 60 -11.20 -6.29 2.96
CA MET A 60 -11.84 -5.23 3.73
C MET A 60 -13.36 -5.32 3.59
N PRO A 61 -14.13 -4.95 4.63
CA PRO A 61 -15.59 -4.87 4.51
C PRO A 61 -16.01 -3.86 3.45
N GLY A 62 -17.07 -4.18 2.73
CA GLY A 62 -17.57 -3.30 1.68
C GLY A 62 -16.74 -3.41 0.42
N MET A 63 -15.85 -2.46 0.20
CA MET A 63 -15.00 -2.44 -0.98
C MET A 63 -13.70 -3.20 -0.71
N SER A 64 -13.44 -4.25 -1.50
CA SER A 64 -12.21 -5.04 -1.35
C SER A 64 -10.99 -4.28 -1.88
N GLY A 65 -9.80 -4.76 -1.52
CA GLY A 65 -8.56 -4.21 -2.06
C GLY A 65 -8.48 -4.36 -3.58
N TRP A 66 -9.05 -5.42 -4.14
CA TRP A 66 -9.11 -5.60 -5.60
C TRP A 66 -9.88 -4.46 -6.25
N ASP A 67 -11.03 -4.10 -5.68
CA ASP A 67 -11.87 -3.02 -6.19
C ASP A 67 -11.15 -1.67 -6.10
N VAL A 68 -10.48 -1.44 -4.97
CA VAL A 68 -9.71 -0.20 -4.77
C VAL A 68 -8.60 -0.09 -5.81
N ALA A 69 -7.83 -1.17 -6.00
CA ALA A 69 -6.75 -1.19 -6.98
C ALA A 69 -7.26 -0.95 -8.40
N ALA A 70 -8.39 -1.57 -8.75
CA ALA A 70 -8.97 -1.39 -10.08
C ALA A 70 -9.33 0.08 -10.33
N ARG A 71 -9.93 0.74 -9.36
CA ARG A 71 -10.28 2.15 -9.49
C ARG A 71 -9.05 3.05 -9.57
N ILE A 72 -8.02 2.74 -8.82
CA ILE A 72 -6.76 3.48 -8.88
C ILE A 72 -6.15 3.36 -10.28
N LYS A 73 -6.12 2.16 -10.83
CA LYS A 73 -5.54 1.91 -12.16
C LYS A 73 -6.35 2.53 -13.29
N GLN A 74 -7.63 2.78 -13.08
CA GLN A 74 -8.50 3.44 -14.06
C GLN A 74 -8.45 4.96 -13.99
N ASN A 75 -7.84 5.51 -12.96
CA ASN A 75 -7.77 6.96 -12.75
C ASN A 75 -6.47 7.49 -13.37
N ASP A 76 -6.58 8.43 -14.31
CA ASP A 76 -5.42 8.96 -15.04
C ASP A 76 -4.37 9.60 -14.13
N ARG A 77 -4.82 10.21 -13.03
CA ARG A 77 -3.92 10.89 -12.10
C ARG A 77 -3.23 9.91 -11.15
N TRP A 78 -3.93 8.83 -10.75
CA TRP A 78 -3.46 7.91 -9.71
C TRP A 78 -2.78 6.65 -10.25
N ARG A 79 -3.00 6.30 -11.50
CA ARG A 79 -2.68 4.95 -12.01
C ARG A 79 -1.20 4.58 -11.95
N ASN A 80 -0.31 5.56 -11.85
CA ASN A 80 1.13 5.31 -11.81
C ASN A 80 1.67 5.15 -10.38
N VAL A 81 0.84 5.34 -9.35
CA VAL A 81 1.26 5.09 -7.98
C VAL A 81 1.39 3.58 -7.78
N PRO A 82 2.58 3.09 -7.37
CA PRO A 82 2.75 1.64 -7.18
C PRO A 82 1.91 1.14 -6.01
N ILE A 83 1.41 -0.09 -6.15
CA ILE A 83 0.56 -0.75 -5.16
C ILE A 83 1.24 -2.05 -4.73
N VAL A 84 1.31 -2.26 -3.41
CA VAL A 84 1.72 -3.53 -2.81
C VAL A 84 0.54 -4.04 -2.02
N PHE A 85 0.06 -5.25 -2.30
CA PHE A 85 -1.05 -5.85 -1.57
C PHE A 85 -0.59 -6.42 -0.24
N LEU A 86 -1.42 -6.22 0.79
CA LEU A 86 -1.30 -6.90 2.08
C LEU A 86 -2.35 -8.01 2.08
N THR A 87 -1.94 -9.25 2.29
CA THR A 87 -2.82 -10.41 2.18
C THR A 87 -2.72 -11.30 3.41
N ALA A 88 -3.84 -11.94 3.79
CA ALA A 88 -3.82 -12.91 4.86
C ALA A 88 -3.19 -14.22 4.38
N LYS A 89 -2.55 -14.94 5.31
CA LYS A 89 -2.01 -16.26 5.01
C LYS A 89 -3.14 -17.18 4.54
N GLY A 90 -2.94 -17.82 3.41
CA GLY A 90 -3.96 -18.69 2.81
C GLY A 90 -4.67 -18.06 1.62
N ASP A 91 -4.56 -16.76 1.44
CA ASP A 91 -5.22 -16.06 0.32
C ASP A 91 -4.29 -15.87 -0.88
N GLU A 92 -3.12 -16.47 -0.85
CA GLU A 92 -2.10 -16.30 -1.89
C GLU A 92 -2.56 -16.78 -3.27
N MET A 93 -3.50 -17.71 -3.31
CA MET A 93 -4.02 -18.22 -4.58
C MET A 93 -4.77 -17.14 -5.38
N SER A 94 -5.32 -16.14 -4.69
CA SER A 94 -6.00 -15.02 -5.34
C SER A 94 -5.02 -14.03 -5.96
N ILE A 95 -3.75 -14.09 -5.58
CA ILE A 95 -2.74 -13.12 -5.98
C ILE A 95 -2.39 -13.23 -7.47
N GLY A 96 -2.52 -14.42 -8.05
CA GLY A 96 -2.26 -14.62 -9.48
C GLY A 96 -3.07 -13.66 -10.36
N ILE A 97 -4.30 -13.33 -9.94
CA ILE A 97 -5.14 -12.37 -10.65
C ILE A 97 -4.67 -10.94 -10.37
N GLY A 98 -4.24 -10.70 -9.13
CA GLY A 98 -3.82 -9.37 -8.69
C GLY A 98 -2.48 -8.92 -9.23
N HIS A 99 -1.65 -9.82 -9.73
CA HIS A 99 -0.33 -9.47 -10.28
C HIS A 99 -0.39 -8.44 -11.40
N LEU A 100 -1.51 -8.36 -12.09
CA LEU A 100 -1.68 -7.39 -13.16
C LEU A 100 -1.87 -5.97 -12.64
N ALA A 101 -2.16 -5.81 -11.33
CA ALA A 101 -2.49 -4.52 -10.74
C ALA A 101 -1.54 -4.10 -9.61
N SER A 102 -0.55 -4.91 -9.28
CA SER A 102 0.34 -4.62 -8.14
C SER A 102 1.81 -4.81 -8.48
N GLU A 103 2.65 -4.12 -7.72
CA GLU A 103 4.11 -4.27 -7.82
C GLU A 103 4.59 -5.48 -7.01
N ASP A 104 3.87 -5.85 -5.96
CA ASP A 104 4.27 -6.92 -5.06
C ASP A 104 3.11 -7.25 -4.12
N TYR A 105 3.31 -8.21 -3.25
CA TYR A 105 2.38 -8.52 -2.17
C TYR A 105 3.16 -8.94 -0.93
N ILE A 106 2.56 -8.73 0.26
CA ILE A 106 3.16 -9.07 1.55
C ILE A 106 2.12 -9.85 2.35
N VAL A 107 2.50 -11.03 2.86
CA VAL A 107 1.60 -11.90 3.62
C VAL A 107 1.59 -11.49 5.09
N LYS A 108 0.39 -11.39 5.68
CA LYS A 108 0.21 -11.12 7.11
C LYS A 108 0.24 -12.42 7.92
N PRO A 109 0.77 -12.42 9.13
CA PRO A 109 1.53 -11.35 9.75
C PRO A 109 2.85 -11.16 9.02
N PHE A 110 3.19 -9.91 8.70
CA PHE A 110 4.35 -9.66 7.87
C PHE A 110 5.65 -9.66 8.69
N ASP A 111 6.69 -10.12 8.02
CA ASP A 111 8.06 -10.02 8.50
C ASP A 111 8.52 -8.56 8.30
N ILE A 112 9.09 -7.96 9.34
CA ILE A 112 9.58 -6.58 9.30
C ILE A 112 10.59 -6.39 8.17
N MET A 113 11.49 -7.35 7.99
CA MET A 113 12.51 -7.25 6.95
C MET A 113 11.92 -7.33 5.55
N LYS A 114 10.92 -8.18 5.35
CA LYS A 114 10.24 -8.28 4.05
C LYS A 114 9.49 -7.00 3.73
N LEU A 115 8.84 -6.39 4.72
CA LEU A 115 8.15 -5.12 4.52
C LEU A 115 9.15 -4.02 4.12
N LYS A 116 10.23 -3.89 4.87
CA LYS A 116 11.26 -2.90 4.57
C LYS A 116 11.91 -3.13 3.21
N ASP A 117 12.20 -4.37 2.87
CA ASP A 117 12.85 -4.71 1.60
C ASP A 117 11.94 -4.39 0.41
N SER A 118 10.65 -4.72 0.52
CA SER A 118 9.69 -4.45 -0.54
C SER A 118 9.54 -2.95 -0.78
N VAL A 119 9.38 -2.20 0.30
CA VAL A 119 9.26 -0.74 0.24
C VAL A 119 10.51 -0.11 -0.37
N LYS A 120 11.67 -0.52 0.12
CA LYS A 120 12.95 0.00 -0.36
C LYS A 120 13.17 -0.30 -1.84
N ARG A 121 12.89 -1.54 -2.25
CA ARG A 121 13.04 -1.97 -3.64
C ARG A 121 12.18 -1.13 -4.58
N ILE A 122 10.93 -0.87 -4.19
CA ILE A 122 10.00 -0.13 -5.03
C ILE A 122 10.30 1.36 -5.07
N LEU A 123 10.62 1.95 -3.90
CA LEU A 123 10.79 3.40 -3.80
C LEU A 123 12.19 3.89 -4.17
N HIS A 124 13.16 3.01 -4.20
CA HIS A 124 14.56 3.38 -4.50
C HIS A 124 15.09 2.67 -5.73
N GLN A 125 14.19 2.23 -6.63
CA GLN A 125 14.61 1.68 -7.91
C GLN A 125 15.27 2.79 -8.75
N PRO A 126 16.39 2.47 -9.41
CA PRO A 126 16.95 3.43 -10.36
C PRO A 126 15.95 3.66 -11.49
N SER A 127 15.85 4.89 -11.95
CA SER A 127 15.02 5.22 -13.09
C SER A 127 15.52 4.48 -14.32
N PRO A 128 14.62 3.91 -15.14
CA PRO A 128 15.02 3.26 -16.37
C PRO A 128 15.65 4.22 -17.37
#